data_cdcbac35468b96592c51747fa8c3a223
#
_entry.id   cdcbac35468b96592c51747fa8c3a223
#
_cell.length_a   1.000
_cell.length_b   1.000
_cell.length_c   1.000
_cell.angle_alpha   90.00
_cell.angle_beta   90.00
_cell.angle_gamma   90.00
#
_symmetry.space_group_name_H-M   'P 1'
#
loop_
_entity.id
_entity.type
_entity.pdbx_description
1 polymer ?
#
loop_
_entity_poly.entity_id
_entity_poly.type
_entity_poly.pdbx_seq_one_letter_code
_entity_poly.pdbx_strand_id
1 'polypeptide(L)'
;MRNSNHFGVGGYYAMMAEREDMLGMCFTNTQAICVPTFGREVMLGTNPIAFAMPADPIPMLYDVATTVVPRGKLEVYAKQGKP
;
A
#
# COMPACT_ATOMS: atom_id res chain seq x y z
N MET A 1 11.80 -3.53 9.28
CA MET A 1 11.44 -4.92 9.65
C MET A 1 12.24 -5.89 8.81
N ARG A 2 12.57 -7.07 9.34
CA ARG A 2 13.36 -8.09 8.65
C ARG A 2 12.70 -9.46 8.86
N ASN A 3 12.78 -10.34 7.85
CA ASN A 3 12.19 -11.68 7.90
C ASN A 3 10.69 -11.65 8.26
N SER A 4 9.95 -10.80 7.57
CA SER A 4 8.53 -10.57 7.77
C SER A 4 7.74 -10.90 6.50
N ASN A 5 6.45 -11.04 6.66
CA ASN A 5 5.48 -11.21 5.57
C ASN A 5 4.59 -9.97 5.45
N HIS A 6 3.39 -10.15 4.92
CA HIS A 6 2.39 -9.09 4.86
C HIS A 6 2.10 -8.55 6.25
N PHE A 7 2.19 -7.22 6.42
CA PHE A 7 2.06 -6.56 7.73
C PHE A 7 0.73 -5.81 7.93
N GLY A 8 -0.22 -6.00 7.01
CA GLY A 8 -1.54 -5.39 7.09
C GLY A 8 -1.55 -3.95 6.55
N VAL A 9 -2.16 -3.05 7.30
CA VAL A 9 -2.34 -1.63 6.95
C VAL A 9 -1.08 -0.84 7.27
N GLY A 10 -0.43 -0.27 6.25
CA GLY A 10 0.81 0.49 6.42
C GLY A 10 0.63 1.75 7.28
N GLY A 11 -0.51 2.40 7.13
CA GLY A 11 -0.86 3.59 7.90
C GLY A 11 -0.88 3.38 9.41
N TYR A 12 -1.20 2.17 9.88
CA TYR A 12 -1.14 1.86 11.32
C TYR A 12 0.25 2.13 11.90
N TYR A 13 1.29 1.69 11.20
CA TYR A 13 2.67 1.87 11.65
C TYR A 13 3.15 3.31 11.49
N ALA A 14 2.75 3.99 10.43
CA ALA A 14 3.06 5.40 10.23
C ALA A 14 2.44 6.27 11.35
N MET A 15 1.21 5.97 11.75
CA MET A 15 0.53 6.67 12.84
C MET A 15 1.13 6.41 14.23
N MET A 16 1.93 5.36 14.41
CA MET A 16 2.64 5.16 15.68
C MET A 16 3.65 6.29 15.95
N ALA A 17 4.33 6.77 14.90
CA ALA A 17 5.22 7.92 15.02
C ALA A 17 4.45 9.24 15.14
N GLU A 18 3.34 9.37 14.41
CA GLU A 18 2.49 10.57 14.46
C GLU A 18 1.96 10.84 15.88
N ARG A 19 1.58 9.80 16.62
CA ARG A 19 1.13 9.90 18.01
C ARG A 19 2.20 10.43 18.98
N GLU A 20 3.46 10.37 18.59
CA GLU A 20 4.61 10.91 19.31
C GLU A 20 5.08 12.25 18.69
N ASP A 21 4.18 12.93 17.96
CA ASP A 21 4.43 14.22 17.31
C ASP A 21 5.56 14.16 16.26
N MET A 22 5.69 13.02 15.57
CA MET A 22 6.71 12.77 14.56
C MET A 22 6.10 12.40 13.20
N LEU A 23 6.85 12.63 12.13
CA LEU A 23 6.53 12.09 10.81
C LEU A 23 6.81 10.58 10.80
N GLY A 24 5.79 9.77 10.50
CA GLY A 24 5.93 8.34 10.27
C GLY A 24 5.90 7.99 8.79
N MET A 25 6.78 7.08 8.36
CA MET A 25 6.78 6.57 6.98
C MET A 25 6.94 5.06 6.98
N CYS A 26 6.14 4.38 6.14
CA CYS A 26 6.19 2.94 5.92
C CYS A 26 6.20 2.61 4.44
N PHE A 27 7.07 1.71 4.05
CA PHE A 27 7.17 1.22 2.68
C PHE A 27 7.32 -0.29 2.68
N THR A 28 6.85 -0.93 1.63
CA THR A 28 7.18 -2.33 1.38
C THR A 28 7.27 -2.61 -0.11
N ASN A 29 8.15 -3.55 -0.44
CA ASN A 29 8.17 -4.16 -1.76
C ASN A 29 7.18 -5.32 -1.80
N THR A 30 6.70 -5.66 -2.99
CA THR A 30 5.82 -6.79 -3.22
C THR A 30 6.28 -7.57 -4.45
N GLN A 31 5.73 -8.78 -4.61
CA GLN A 31 5.95 -9.56 -5.82
C GLN A 31 5.52 -8.75 -7.06
N ALA A 32 6.24 -8.91 -8.15
CA ALA A 32 5.86 -8.32 -9.43
C ALA A 32 4.56 -8.97 -9.94
N ILE A 33 3.49 -8.19 -9.98
CA ILE A 33 2.14 -8.61 -10.41
C ILE A 33 1.44 -7.55 -11.27
N CYS A 34 2.13 -6.45 -11.54
CA CYS A 34 1.58 -5.31 -12.25
C CYS A 34 2.34 -5.07 -13.55
N VAL A 35 1.61 -4.75 -14.59
CA VAL A 35 2.14 -4.40 -15.90
C VAL A 35 2.26 -2.89 -15.98
N PRO A 36 3.39 -2.33 -16.43
CA PRO A 36 3.51 -0.89 -16.70
C PRO A 36 2.49 -0.43 -17.75
N THR A 37 2.14 0.84 -17.71
CA THR A 37 1.27 1.45 -18.72
C THR A 37 1.82 1.20 -20.12
N PHE A 38 0.98 0.68 -21.01
CA PHE A 38 1.32 0.23 -22.37
C PHE A 38 2.28 -0.96 -22.45
N GLY A 39 2.71 -1.53 -21.33
CA GLY A 39 3.50 -2.75 -21.29
C GLY A 39 2.68 -4.02 -21.50
N ARG A 40 3.36 -5.16 -21.61
CA ARG A 40 2.75 -6.49 -21.72
C ARG A 40 3.28 -7.48 -20.69
N GLU A 41 4.40 -7.15 -20.07
CA GLU A 41 5.05 -8.03 -19.10
C GLU A 41 4.90 -7.49 -17.68
N VAL A 42 4.77 -8.42 -16.72
CA VAL A 42 4.67 -8.12 -15.31
C VAL A 42 6.05 -7.71 -14.80
N MET A 43 6.20 -6.46 -14.37
CA MET A 43 7.49 -5.91 -13.92
C MET A 43 7.43 -5.25 -12.55
N LEU A 44 6.28 -4.78 -12.12
CA LEU A 44 6.13 -3.97 -10.91
C LEU A 44 5.30 -4.69 -9.85
N GLY A 45 5.57 -4.41 -8.60
CA GLY A 45 4.71 -4.77 -7.48
C GLY A 45 3.70 -3.68 -7.17
N THR A 46 2.80 -3.94 -6.21
CA THR A 46 1.86 -2.93 -5.71
C THR A 46 2.53 -1.88 -4.83
N ASN A 47 3.67 -2.21 -4.24
CA ASN A 47 4.62 -1.36 -3.52
C ASN A 47 3.92 -0.25 -2.68
N PRO A 48 3.14 -0.62 -1.66
CA PRO A 48 2.42 0.35 -0.85
C PRO A 48 3.36 1.32 -0.13
N ILE A 49 2.87 2.55 -0.02
CA ILE A 49 3.53 3.64 0.67
C ILE A 49 2.53 4.23 1.66
N ALA A 50 2.94 4.35 2.90
CA ALA A 50 2.17 5.05 3.92
C ALA A 50 3.02 6.11 4.60
N PHE A 51 2.45 7.26 4.84
CA PHE A 51 3.02 8.25 5.74
C PHE A 51 1.92 8.94 6.55
N ALA A 52 2.28 9.33 7.76
CA ALA A 52 1.45 10.11 8.66
C ALA A 52 2.24 11.25 9.26
N MET A 53 1.59 12.38 9.46
CA MET A 53 2.20 13.54 10.11
C MET A 53 1.18 14.25 10.99
N PRO A 54 1.64 14.84 12.09
CA PRO A 54 0.79 15.70 12.92
C PRO A 54 0.21 16.84 12.10
N ALA A 55 -1.07 17.13 12.30
CA ALA A 55 -1.77 18.27 11.72
C ALA A 55 -2.97 18.63 12.61
N ASP A 56 -3.38 19.89 12.60
CA ASP A 56 -4.50 20.39 13.36
C ASP A 56 -5.68 20.70 12.42
N PRO A 57 -6.91 20.29 12.71
CA PRO A 57 -7.39 19.54 13.91
C PRO A 57 -7.30 18.02 13.79
N ILE A 58 -6.89 17.49 12.65
CA ILE A 58 -6.85 16.04 12.39
C ILE A 58 -5.52 15.71 11.75
N PRO A 59 -4.80 14.66 12.22
CA PRO A 59 -3.55 14.24 11.62
C PRO A 59 -3.73 13.84 10.15
N MET A 60 -2.72 14.13 9.33
CA MET A 60 -2.69 13.69 7.96
C MET A 60 -2.23 12.24 7.88
N LEU A 61 -3.03 11.40 7.23
CA LEU A 61 -2.67 10.03 6.92
C LEU A 61 -2.81 9.77 5.41
N TYR A 62 -1.74 9.28 4.81
CA TYR A 62 -1.71 8.79 3.44
C TYR A 62 -1.29 7.32 3.46
N ASP A 63 -2.11 6.42 2.93
CA ASP A 63 -1.84 4.98 2.90
C ASP A 63 -2.41 4.39 1.61
N VAL A 64 -1.55 4.18 0.63
CA VAL A 64 -1.94 3.77 -0.71
C VAL A 64 -0.98 2.74 -1.30
N ALA A 65 -1.47 2.00 -2.29
CA ALA A 65 -0.64 1.26 -3.22
C ALA A 65 -0.39 2.10 -4.49
N THR A 66 0.65 1.76 -5.24
CA THR A 66 0.95 2.41 -6.52
C THR A 66 0.10 1.88 -7.68
N THR A 67 -0.86 1.01 -7.39
CA THR A 67 -1.76 0.37 -8.35
C THR A 67 -3.19 0.85 -8.20
N VAL A 68 -3.94 0.84 -9.31
CA VAL A 68 -5.32 1.32 -9.36
C VAL A 68 -6.27 0.46 -8.52
N VAL A 69 -6.02 -0.86 -8.50
CA VAL A 69 -6.86 -1.81 -7.76
C VAL A 69 -6.00 -2.86 -7.04
N PRO A 70 -6.46 -3.39 -5.91
CA PRO A 70 -5.79 -4.51 -5.25
C PRO A 70 -6.01 -5.81 -6.03
N ARG A 71 -5.03 -6.71 -5.97
CA ARG A 71 -5.10 -8.04 -6.58
C ARG A 71 -6.36 -8.82 -6.14
N GLY A 72 -6.71 -8.75 -4.86
CA GLY A 72 -7.88 -9.44 -4.34
C GLY A 72 -9.18 -9.06 -5.02
N LYS A 73 -9.30 -7.82 -5.52
CA LYS A 73 -10.48 -7.39 -6.30
C LYS A 73 -10.56 -8.13 -7.64
N LEU A 74 -9.42 -8.33 -8.30
CA LEU A 74 -9.37 -9.10 -9.56
C LEU A 74 -9.73 -10.56 -9.31
N GLU A 75 -9.24 -11.15 -8.23
CA GLU A 75 -9.58 -12.53 -7.86
C GLU A 75 -11.08 -12.73 -7.57
N VAL A 76 -11.69 -11.74 -6.88
CA VAL A 76 -13.15 -11.75 -6.64
C VAL A 76 -13.92 -11.63 -7.95
N TYR A 77 -13.50 -10.74 -8.85
CA TYR A 77 -14.15 -10.56 -10.16
C TYR A 77 -14.03 -11.82 -11.00
N ALA A 78 -12.85 -12.43 -11.05
CA ALA A 78 -12.65 -13.70 -11.76
C ALA A 78 -13.58 -14.81 -11.24
N LYS A 79 -13.73 -14.95 -9.92
CA LYS A 79 -14.66 -15.90 -9.30
C LYS A 79 -16.13 -15.61 -9.63
N GLN A 80 -16.48 -14.35 -9.86
CA GLN A 80 -17.83 -13.93 -10.21
C GLN A 80 -18.09 -13.93 -11.72
N GLY A 81 -17.11 -14.32 -12.55
CA GLY A 81 -17.19 -14.24 -14.00
C GLY A 81 -17.33 -12.81 -14.55
N LYS A 82 -16.90 -11.81 -13.79
CA LYS A 82 -16.88 -10.40 -14.21
C LYS A 82 -15.58 -10.08 -14.95
N PRO A 83 -15.64 -9.21 -15.98
CA PRO A 83 -14.45 -8.76 -16.69
C PRO A 83 -13.53 -7.89 -15.80
#